data_74454da320b838cb0d9f11d0e3c5f0bb
#
_entry.id   74454da320b838cb0d9f11d0e3c5f0bb
#
_cell.length_a   1.000
_cell.length_b   1.000
_cell.length_c   1.000
_cell.angle_alpha   90.00
_cell.angle_beta   90.00
_cell.angle_gamma   90.00
#
_symmetry.space_group_name_H-M   'P 1'
#
loop_
_entity.id
_entity.type
_entity.pdbx_description
1 polymer ?
#
loop_
_entity_poly.entity_id
_entity_poly.type
_entity_poly.pdbx_seq_one_letter_code
_entity_poly.pdbx_strand_id
1 'polypeptide(L)'
;GFLLIGSYEEVIMEQFDVLVVGSGGAGMRAALEVGRRKGLKVALITKIFPTRSATAMAQGGVNACLNNVAAEDTVETHTFDTVKGSDYLGDQDAIEFFCSRCPEGVLEMDHMGAPFSRTEENKIAQRNFGGQSYPRTCYSADKTGHIILHTTYEQCLKEGVHFLQEWYLLDLVKDANGHVGGAVVWNMKEGKVEQIKAKAIILSTGGAGRIFWTRTTNPFLSTGDGMAAAFRAGNALKDMEMIQFHPTGLGRTGILMSEAVRGEGGYLLNAEGERFMKKYAPNKMELASRDVVAKAIEDEIAAGRGFGSGLNAYVVADL
;
A
#
# COMPACT_ATOMS: atom_id res chain seq x y z
N GLY A 1 -1.32 1.97 -37.54
CA GLY A 1 -0.12 2.67 -37.98
C GLY A 1 -0.22 4.13 -37.66
N PHE A 2 0.35 4.62 -36.55
CA PHE A 2 0.61 6.04 -36.37
C PHE A 2 2.02 6.29 -36.88
N LEU A 3 2.13 7.01 -37.97
CA LEU A 3 3.38 7.61 -38.43
C LEU A 3 3.69 8.80 -37.52
N LEU A 4 4.64 8.63 -36.62
CA LEU A 4 5.31 9.77 -35.96
C LEU A 4 6.41 10.26 -36.89
N ILE A 5 6.11 11.29 -37.70
CA ILE A 5 7.09 12.05 -38.46
C ILE A 5 7.48 13.27 -37.61
N GLY A 6 8.55 13.16 -36.92
CA GLY A 6 9.25 14.26 -36.23
C GLY A 6 10.66 13.80 -35.90
N SER A 7 11.67 14.54 -36.34
CA SER A 7 13.04 14.34 -35.92
C SER A 7 13.13 14.62 -34.43
N TYR A 8 13.12 13.54 -33.61
CA TYR A 8 13.41 13.66 -32.18
C TYR A 8 14.92 13.96 -32.06
N GLU A 9 15.28 15.15 -31.64
CA GLU A 9 16.58 15.35 -31.02
C GLU A 9 16.56 14.39 -29.80
N GLU A 10 17.51 13.47 -29.78
CA GLU A 10 17.71 12.52 -28.69
C GLU A 10 18.15 13.33 -27.46
N VAL A 11 17.20 13.81 -26.67
CA VAL A 11 17.51 14.40 -25.37
C VAL A 11 18.00 13.25 -24.49
N ILE A 12 19.33 13.05 -24.51
CA ILE A 12 19.97 12.04 -23.65
C ILE A 12 19.87 12.55 -22.23
N MET A 13 18.84 12.07 -21.52
CA MET A 13 18.74 12.26 -20.07
C MET A 13 19.84 11.50 -19.34
N GLU A 14 20.14 11.96 -18.14
CA GLU A 14 21.10 11.31 -17.25
C GLU A 14 20.86 9.79 -17.17
N GLN A 15 21.94 9.04 -17.25
CA GLN A 15 21.92 7.61 -17.04
C GLN A 15 22.00 7.30 -15.54
N PHE A 16 21.14 6.41 -15.06
CA PHE A 16 21.13 5.94 -13.70
C PHE A 16 21.51 4.46 -13.63
N ASP A 17 22.06 4.03 -12.49
CA ASP A 17 22.26 2.60 -12.24
C ASP A 17 20.92 1.94 -11.94
N VAL A 18 20.11 2.60 -11.12
CA VAL A 18 18.76 2.10 -10.77
C VAL A 18 17.73 3.21 -10.90
N LEU A 19 16.63 2.91 -11.59
CA LEU A 19 15.43 3.73 -11.64
C LEU A 19 14.34 3.08 -10.79
N VAL A 20 13.88 3.77 -9.76
CA VAL A 20 12.73 3.36 -8.97
C VAL A 20 11.49 4.11 -9.45
N VAL A 21 10.42 3.38 -9.73
CA VAL A 21 9.16 3.96 -10.20
C VAL A 21 8.10 3.86 -9.11
N GLY A 22 7.72 5.00 -8.56
CA GLY A 22 6.75 5.11 -7.48
C GLY A 22 7.37 5.46 -6.13
N SER A 23 6.84 6.51 -5.49
CA SER A 23 7.31 7.07 -4.22
C SER A 23 6.50 6.62 -3.00
N GLY A 24 5.83 5.47 -3.07
CA GLY A 24 5.24 4.83 -1.90
C GLY A 24 6.29 4.28 -0.94
N GLY A 25 5.86 3.74 0.20
CA GLY A 25 6.79 3.16 1.19
C GLY A 25 7.75 2.13 0.60
N ALA A 26 7.28 1.27 -0.31
CA ALA A 26 8.11 0.28 -0.99
C ALA A 26 9.19 0.93 -1.88
N GLY A 27 8.79 1.90 -2.72
CA GLY A 27 9.74 2.58 -3.61
C GLY A 27 10.75 3.42 -2.86
N MET A 28 10.32 4.17 -1.84
CA MET A 28 11.21 4.93 -0.96
C MET A 28 12.22 4.01 -0.27
N ARG A 29 11.77 2.88 0.30
CA ARG A 29 12.68 1.95 0.97
C ARG A 29 13.68 1.30 0.00
N ALA A 30 13.23 0.96 -1.22
CA ALA A 30 14.09 0.43 -2.26
C ALA A 30 15.13 1.47 -2.72
N ALA A 31 14.70 2.71 -2.98
CA ALA A 31 15.59 3.81 -3.37
C ALA A 31 16.62 4.13 -2.28
N LEU A 32 16.19 4.12 -1.01
CA LEU A 32 17.07 4.30 0.15
C LEU A 32 18.17 3.24 0.21
N GLU A 33 17.81 1.96 0.01
CA GLU A 33 18.78 0.87 0.02
C GLU A 33 19.84 1.03 -1.09
N VAL A 34 19.41 1.44 -2.28
CA VAL A 34 20.35 1.72 -3.38
C VAL A 34 21.20 2.95 -3.08
N GLY A 35 20.60 4.03 -2.54
CA GLY A 35 21.32 5.27 -2.20
C GLY A 35 22.43 5.07 -1.17
N ARG A 36 22.23 4.15 -0.22
CA ARG A 36 23.26 3.77 0.77
C ARG A 36 24.46 3.05 0.15
N ARG A 37 24.34 2.56 -1.07
CA ARG A 37 25.43 1.84 -1.77
C ARG A 37 26.33 2.80 -2.51
N LYS A 38 27.56 2.97 -2.02
CA LYS A 38 28.54 3.87 -2.62
C LYS A 38 28.76 3.56 -4.11
N GLY A 39 28.73 4.60 -4.91
CA GLY A 39 29.02 4.53 -6.35
C GLY A 39 27.83 4.16 -7.23
N LEU A 40 26.63 3.92 -6.67
CA LEU A 40 25.41 3.76 -7.44
C LEU A 40 24.64 5.09 -7.55
N LYS A 41 24.19 5.40 -8.76
CA LYS A 41 23.34 6.55 -9.05
C LYS A 41 21.89 6.08 -9.15
N VAL A 42 21.05 6.54 -8.24
CA VAL A 42 19.63 6.17 -8.18
C VAL A 42 18.73 7.37 -8.45
N ALA A 43 17.72 7.16 -9.32
CA ALA A 43 16.60 8.09 -9.47
C ALA A 43 15.31 7.42 -9.01
N LEU A 44 14.42 8.23 -8.46
CA LEU A 44 13.04 7.85 -8.14
C LEU A 44 12.09 8.78 -8.88
N ILE A 45 11.31 8.21 -9.81
CA ILE A 45 10.24 8.95 -10.50
C ILE A 45 8.90 8.73 -9.82
N THR A 46 8.09 9.77 -9.79
CA THR A 46 6.76 9.73 -9.21
C THR A 46 5.82 10.69 -9.92
N LYS A 47 4.61 10.24 -10.25
CA LYS A 47 3.58 11.05 -10.92
C LYS A 47 2.95 12.13 -10.04
N ILE A 48 3.28 12.14 -8.75
CA ILE A 48 2.80 13.10 -7.75
C ILE A 48 3.98 13.58 -6.91
N PHE A 49 3.73 14.47 -5.96
CA PHE A 49 4.71 14.83 -4.95
C PHE A 49 5.09 13.60 -4.10
N PRO A 50 6.37 13.35 -3.79
CA PRO A 50 6.85 12.12 -3.15
C PRO A 50 6.09 11.71 -1.88
N THR A 51 5.73 12.66 -1.02
CA THR A 51 5.07 12.39 0.27
C THR A 51 3.55 12.29 0.18
N ARG A 52 2.98 12.19 -1.03
CA ARG A 52 1.53 12.10 -1.27
C ARG A 52 1.06 10.75 -1.82
N SER A 53 1.88 9.72 -1.74
CA SER A 53 1.51 8.37 -2.18
C SER A 53 0.41 7.76 -1.29
N ALA A 54 -0.17 6.63 -1.75
CA ALA A 54 -1.18 5.90 -0.99
C ALA A 54 -0.71 5.50 0.42
N THR A 55 0.59 5.32 0.62
CA THR A 55 1.17 5.03 1.95
C THR A 55 0.81 6.09 2.97
N ALA A 56 0.79 7.39 2.59
CA ALA A 56 0.45 8.48 3.50
C ALA A 56 -0.97 8.37 4.09
N MET A 57 -1.86 7.63 3.43
CA MET A 57 -3.25 7.44 3.85
C MET A 57 -3.42 6.29 4.85
N ALA A 58 -2.39 5.48 5.09
CA ALA A 58 -2.46 4.37 6.02
C ALA A 58 -2.49 4.89 7.46
N GLN A 59 -3.60 4.67 8.14
CA GLN A 59 -3.86 5.18 9.50
C GLN A 59 -3.58 4.12 10.57
N GLY A 60 -3.82 2.85 10.23
CA GLY A 60 -3.91 1.76 11.20
C GLY A 60 -2.60 1.42 11.90
N GLY A 61 -1.57 1.15 11.17
CA GLY A 61 -0.29 0.68 11.68
C GLY A 61 0.39 -0.35 10.80
N VAL A 62 1.47 -0.91 11.30
CA VAL A 62 2.29 -1.95 10.66
C VAL A 62 2.40 -3.14 11.61
N ASN A 63 2.09 -4.34 11.12
CA ASN A 63 2.17 -5.56 11.91
C ASN A 63 3.63 -6.03 12.05
N ALA A 64 4.06 -6.23 13.27
CA ALA A 64 5.35 -6.83 13.58
C ALA A 64 5.31 -7.53 14.95
N CYS A 65 5.83 -8.74 15.03
CA CYS A 65 5.95 -9.49 16.27
C CYS A 65 7.12 -8.93 17.09
N LEU A 66 6.84 -7.91 17.94
CA LEU A 66 7.84 -7.28 18.81
C LEU A 66 7.75 -7.76 20.27
N ASN A 67 6.71 -8.46 20.64
CA ASN A 67 6.45 -8.95 21.99
C ASN A 67 6.42 -7.86 23.09
N ASN A 68 6.09 -6.62 22.68
CA ASN A 68 6.08 -5.50 23.63
C ASN A 68 4.81 -5.46 24.48
N VAL A 69 3.70 -6.01 23.95
CA VAL A 69 2.37 -6.01 24.60
C VAL A 69 1.89 -7.44 24.85
N ALA A 70 2.12 -8.37 23.94
CA ALA A 70 1.78 -9.79 24.09
C ALA A 70 3.06 -10.62 23.99
N ALA A 71 3.50 -11.18 25.12
CA ALA A 71 4.74 -11.96 25.20
C ALA A 71 4.63 -13.32 24.48
N GLU A 72 3.40 -13.82 24.28
CA GLU A 72 3.10 -15.09 23.63
C GLU A 72 3.07 -14.99 22.11
N ASP A 73 3.09 -13.78 21.53
CA ASP A 73 3.07 -13.60 20.07
C ASP A 73 4.39 -14.07 19.47
N THR A 74 4.31 -14.76 18.33
CA THR A 74 5.49 -15.29 17.62
C THR A 74 5.42 -15.00 16.13
N VAL A 75 6.54 -15.12 15.44
CA VAL A 75 6.58 -15.03 13.97
C VAL A 75 5.67 -16.09 13.34
N GLU A 76 5.63 -17.29 13.92
CA GLU A 76 4.79 -18.39 13.44
C GLU A 76 3.31 -18.06 13.57
N THR A 77 2.87 -17.43 14.69
CA THR A 77 1.49 -16.98 14.84
C THR A 77 1.16 -15.85 13.88
N HIS A 78 2.10 -14.93 13.63
CA HIS A 78 1.94 -13.89 12.62
C HIS A 78 1.81 -14.48 11.21
N THR A 79 2.65 -15.44 10.86
CA THR A 79 2.60 -16.17 9.59
C THR A 79 1.26 -16.91 9.45
N PHE A 80 0.86 -17.65 10.48
CA PHE A 80 -0.42 -18.36 10.47
C PHE A 80 -1.63 -17.44 10.25
N ASP A 81 -1.70 -16.33 11.00
CA ASP A 81 -2.78 -15.35 10.85
C ASP A 81 -2.82 -14.77 9.43
N THR A 82 -1.65 -14.53 8.83
CA THR A 82 -1.52 -13.96 7.48
C THR A 82 -1.92 -14.98 6.40
N VAL A 83 -1.48 -16.24 6.51
CA VAL A 83 -1.87 -17.34 5.62
C VAL A 83 -3.38 -17.56 5.70
N LYS A 84 -3.93 -17.63 6.92
CA LYS A 84 -5.36 -17.77 7.13
C LYS A 84 -6.16 -16.58 6.58
N GLY A 85 -5.65 -15.36 6.78
CA GLY A 85 -6.27 -14.12 6.27
C GLY A 85 -6.24 -14.00 4.75
N SER A 86 -5.40 -14.78 4.07
CA SER A 86 -5.37 -14.93 2.61
C SER A 86 -6.19 -16.13 2.11
N ASP A 87 -7.07 -16.71 2.94
CA ASP A 87 -7.84 -17.92 2.63
C ASP A 87 -6.96 -19.09 2.15
N TYR A 88 -5.70 -19.17 2.64
CA TYR A 88 -4.67 -20.16 2.25
C TYR A 88 -4.27 -20.11 0.77
N LEU A 89 -4.63 -19.04 0.04
CA LEU A 89 -4.28 -18.84 -1.36
C LEU A 89 -2.92 -18.14 -1.56
N GLY A 90 -2.43 -17.47 -0.52
CA GLY A 90 -1.16 -16.75 -0.56
C GLY A 90 0.04 -17.71 -0.66
N ASP A 91 1.12 -17.21 -1.24
CA ASP A 91 2.43 -17.90 -1.27
C ASP A 91 2.98 -17.98 0.16
N GLN A 92 2.93 -19.16 0.77
CA GLN A 92 3.23 -19.33 2.19
C GLN A 92 4.70 -19.08 2.52
N ASP A 93 5.62 -19.45 1.63
CA ASP A 93 7.06 -19.20 1.82
C ASP A 93 7.35 -17.69 1.80
N ALA A 94 6.72 -16.97 0.89
CA ALA A 94 6.81 -15.50 0.83
C ALA A 94 6.20 -14.83 2.05
N ILE A 95 5.08 -15.33 2.56
CA ILE A 95 4.42 -14.84 3.77
C ILE A 95 5.30 -15.07 4.99
N GLU A 96 5.86 -16.25 5.17
CA GLU A 96 6.76 -16.59 6.28
C GLU A 96 8.00 -15.68 6.26
N PHE A 97 8.64 -15.55 5.09
CA PHE A 97 9.77 -14.64 4.91
C PHE A 97 9.40 -13.21 5.28
N PHE A 98 8.26 -12.70 4.79
CA PHE A 98 7.78 -11.36 5.11
C PHE A 98 7.55 -11.17 6.61
N CYS A 99 6.81 -12.07 7.26
CA CYS A 99 6.49 -11.98 8.68
C CYS A 99 7.74 -12.04 9.56
N SER A 100 8.74 -12.86 9.17
CA SER A 100 10.02 -12.95 9.89
C SER A 100 10.85 -11.66 9.81
N ARG A 101 10.68 -10.87 8.72
CA ARG A 101 11.43 -9.61 8.51
C ARG A 101 10.73 -8.36 9.03
N CYS A 102 9.43 -8.44 9.32
CA CYS A 102 8.65 -7.30 9.81
C CYS A 102 9.22 -6.65 11.08
N PRO A 103 9.67 -7.39 12.11
CA PRO A 103 10.27 -6.81 13.31
C PRO A 103 11.48 -5.93 13.00
N GLU A 104 12.40 -6.43 12.16
CA GLU A 104 13.58 -5.68 11.74
C GLU A 104 13.19 -4.39 11.00
N GLY A 105 12.21 -4.47 10.08
CA GLY A 105 11.74 -3.31 9.33
C GLY A 105 11.15 -2.22 10.22
N VAL A 106 10.38 -2.58 11.26
CA VAL A 106 9.80 -1.61 12.21
C VAL A 106 10.90 -0.99 13.07
N LEU A 107 11.84 -1.79 13.57
CA LEU A 107 12.97 -1.28 14.36
C LEU A 107 13.90 -0.39 13.52
N GLU A 108 14.13 -0.73 12.25
CA GLU A 108 14.88 0.14 11.33
C GLU A 108 14.19 1.51 11.19
N MET A 109 12.86 1.53 11.00
CA MET A 109 12.08 2.76 10.91
C MET A 109 12.18 3.59 12.20
N ASP A 110 12.11 2.94 13.35
CA ASP A 110 12.27 3.59 14.65
C ASP A 110 13.66 4.24 14.80
N HIS A 111 14.71 3.52 14.43
CA HIS A 111 16.08 4.03 14.42
C HIS A 111 16.31 5.18 13.43
N MET A 112 15.54 5.22 12.33
CA MET A 112 15.53 6.36 11.40
C MET A 112 14.80 7.57 11.95
N GLY A 113 14.15 7.46 13.12
CA GLY A 113 13.44 8.55 13.79
C GLY A 113 11.92 8.56 13.55
N ALA A 114 11.31 7.47 13.07
CA ALA A 114 9.86 7.37 12.99
C ALA A 114 9.22 7.39 14.40
N PRO A 115 8.38 8.39 14.74
CA PRO A 115 7.86 8.56 16.08
C PRO A 115 6.67 7.61 16.33
N PHE A 116 6.93 6.33 16.48
CA PHE A 116 5.94 5.37 16.93
C PHE A 116 5.42 5.71 18.33
N SER A 117 4.13 5.44 18.58
CA SER A 117 3.54 5.50 19.92
C SER A 117 4.27 4.54 20.87
N ARG A 118 4.35 4.91 22.15
CA ARG A 118 5.11 4.15 23.15
C ARG A 118 4.23 3.63 24.28
N THR A 119 4.63 2.51 24.86
CA THR A 119 4.11 2.03 26.14
C THR A 119 4.69 2.86 27.30
N GLU A 120 4.21 2.63 28.52
CA GLU A 120 4.75 3.26 29.73
C GLU A 120 6.22 2.92 29.95
N GLU A 121 6.67 1.72 29.52
CA GLU A 121 8.09 1.30 29.56
C GLU A 121 8.90 1.80 28.35
N ASN A 122 8.36 2.76 27.59
CA ASN A 122 9.02 3.34 26.41
C ASN A 122 9.30 2.36 25.25
N LYS A 123 8.62 1.21 25.19
CA LYS A 123 8.66 0.29 24.06
C LYS A 123 7.68 0.76 22.97
N ILE A 124 7.88 0.33 21.71
CA ILE A 124 6.90 0.59 20.64
C ILE A 124 5.56 -0.02 21.04
N ALA A 125 4.52 0.80 21.08
CA ALA A 125 3.17 0.35 21.40
C ALA A 125 2.58 -0.49 20.27
N GLN A 126 1.78 -1.49 20.63
CA GLN A 126 1.12 -2.40 19.73
C GLN A 126 -0.36 -2.49 20.08
N ARG A 127 -1.23 -2.59 19.06
CA ARG A 127 -2.69 -2.69 19.24
C ARG A 127 -3.29 -3.81 18.42
N ASN A 128 -4.53 -4.19 18.77
CA ASN A 128 -5.30 -5.18 18.03
C ASN A 128 -5.81 -4.65 16.70
N PHE A 129 -5.83 -5.53 15.71
CA PHE A 129 -6.46 -5.32 14.41
C PHE A 129 -7.23 -6.56 13.95
N GLY A 130 -8.08 -6.41 12.94
CA GLY A 130 -8.87 -7.51 12.41
C GLY A 130 -8.01 -8.67 11.90
N GLY A 131 -8.45 -9.89 12.18
CA GLY A 131 -7.78 -11.12 11.77
C GLY A 131 -6.57 -11.55 12.60
N GLN A 132 -6.12 -10.74 13.55
CA GLN A 132 -4.97 -11.07 14.40
C GLN A 132 -5.33 -11.93 15.60
N SER A 133 -4.41 -12.81 15.99
CA SER A 133 -4.49 -13.57 17.23
C SER A 133 -3.97 -12.77 18.43
N TYR A 134 -3.00 -11.89 18.22
CA TYR A 134 -2.35 -11.06 19.25
C TYR A 134 -2.21 -9.60 18.80
N PRO A 135 -2.16 -8.62 19.73
CA PRO A 135 -1.90 -7.22 19.42
C PRO A 135 -0.46 -7.04 18.92
N ARG A 136 -0.26 -6.93 17.61
CA ARG A 136 1.05 -6.76 16.98
C ARG A 136 1.16 -5.55 16.05
N THR A 137 0.09 -4.75 15.94
CA THR A 137 0.10 -3.59 15.06
C THR A 137 0.82 -2.42 15.71
N CYS A 138 2.05 -2.14 15.29
CA CYS A 138 2.83 -0.97 15.68
C CYS A 138 2.26 0.27 15.00
N TYR A 139 2.08 1.37 15.71
CA TYR A 139 1.35 2.54 15.21
C TYR A 139 1.92 3.87 15.71
N SER A 140 1.55 4.94 15.01
CA SER A 140 1.75 6.33 15.44
C SER A 140 0.40 7.04 15.37
N ALA A 141 -0.35 7.01 16.48
CA ALA A 141 -1.73 7.50 16.54
C ALA A 141 -2.57 6.99 15.34
N ASP A 142 -3.13 7.90 14.53
CA ASP A 142 -3.91 7.63 13.32
C ASP A 142 -3.15 7.96 12.01
N LYS A 143 -1.82 8.16 12.07
CA LYS A 143 -1.00 8.68 10.97
C LYS A 143 0.26 7.85 10.68
N THR A 144 0.21 6.56 10.95
CA THR A 144 1.38 5.67 10.80
C THR A 144 1.98 5.71 9.39
N GLY A 145 1.14 5.67 8.34
CA GLY A 145 1.65 5.73 6.98
C GLY A 145 2.29 7.07 6.61
N HIS A 146 1.76 8.17 7.13
CA HIS A 146 2.36 9.49 6.97
C HIS A 146 3.79 9.53 7.58
N ILE A 147 3.92 9.04 8.81
CA ILE A 147 5.22 8.98 9.50
C ILE A 147 6.23 8.12 8.74
N ILE A 148 5.83 6.90 8.35
CA ILE A 148 6.70 5.99 7.57
C ILE A 148 7.18 6.67 6.29
N LEU A 149 6.27 7.31 5.56
CA LEU A 149 6.60 7.93 4.28
C LEU A 149 7.54 9.13 4.43
N HIS A 150 7.28 10.01 5.41
CA HIS A 150 8.12 11.18 5.67
C HIS A 150 9.51 10.78 6.18
N THR A 151 9.58 9.82 7.11
CA THR A 151 10.87 9.32 7.61
C THR A 151 11.71 8.73 6.47
N THR A 152 11.13 7.87 5.63
CA THR A 152 11.87 7.30 4.51
C THR A 152 12.26 8.34 3.46
N TYR A 153 11.40 9.33 3.20
CA TYR A 153 11.71 10.44 2.29
C TYR A 153 12.92 11.25 2.77
N GLU A 154 12.95 11.63 4.04
CA GLU A 154 14.08 12.33 4.65
C GLU A 154 15.38 11.52 4.57
N GLN A 155 15.32 10.22 4.80
CA GLN A 155 16.49 9.35 4.65
C GLN A 155 16.95 9.28 3.18
N CYS A 156 16.01 9.17 2.22
CA CYS A 156 16.35 9.20 0.80
C CYS A 156 17.06 10.50 0.40
N LEU A 157 16.61 11.64 0.93
CA LEU A 157 17.28 12.94 0.68
C LEU A 157 18.70 12.97 1.25
N LYS A 158 18.91 12.43 2.47
CA LYS A 158 20.25 12.33 3.09
C LYS A 158 21.21 11.47 2.26
N GLU A 159 20.71 10.40 1.67
CA GLU A 159 21.51 9.48 0.84
C GLU A 159 21.61 9.92 -0.64
N GLY A 160 21.12 11.11 -0.97
CA GLY A 160 21.30 11.70 -2.31
C GLY A 160 20.46 11.02 -3.40
N VAL A 161 19.32 10.40 -3.06
CA VAL A 161 18.37 9.88 -4.05
C VAL A 161 17.84 11.02 -4.91
N HIS A 162 17.94 10.87 -6.23
CA HIS A 162 17.47 11.88 -7.17
C HIS A 162 15.96 11.74 -7.42
N PHE A 163 15.16 12.72 -6.98
CA PHE A 163 13.72 12.73 -7.14
C PHE A 163 13.28 13.47 -8.41
N LEU A 164 12.58 12.75 -9.30
CA LEU A 164 11.91 13.28 -10.49
C LEU A 164 10.39 13.30 -10.20
N GLN A 165 9.92 14.43 -9.70
CA GLN A 165 8.52 14.63 -9.26
C GLN A 165 7.66 15.06 -10.45
N GLU A 166 6.38 14.60 -10.47
CA GLU A 166 5.44 14.86 -11.55
C GLU A 166 5.91 14.28 -12.90
N TRP A 167 6.56 13.10 -12.81
CA TRP A 167 6.99 12.29 -13.92
C TRP A 167 6.19 11.00 -13.97
N TYR A 168 5.43 10.83 -15.04
CA TYR A 168 4.52 9.69 -15.21
C TYR A 168 5.18 8.62 -16.07
N LEU A 169 5.21 7.36 -15.61
CA LEU A 169 5.68 6.24 -16.40
C LEU A 169 4.69 5.95 -17.53
N LEU A 170 5.12 6.09 -18.77
CA LEU A 170 4.34 5.70 -19.94
C LEU A 170 4.60 4.25 -20.32
N ASP A 171 5.89 3.87 -20.46
CA ASP A 171 6.26 2.53 -20.86
C ASP A 171 7.69 2.15 -20.44
N LEU A 172 8.02 0.85 -20.55
CA LEU A 172 9.37 0.33 -20.35
C LEU A 172 10.07 0.13 -21.71
N VAL A 173 11.36 0.49 -21.77
CA VAL A 173 12.17 0.36 -22.99
C VAL A 173 13.01 -0.92 -22.89
N LYS A 174 12.96 -1.73 -23.94
CA LYS A 174 13.80 -2.92 -24.09
C LYS A 174 14.95 -2.68 -25.06
N ASP A 175 16.07 -3.30 -24.77
CA ASP A 175 17.20 -3.40 -25.70
C ASP A 175 16.92 -4.45 -26.80
N ALA A 176 17.86 -4.61 -27.72
CA ALA A 176 17.77 -5.57 -28.81
C ALA A 176 17.72 -7.04 -28.34
N ASN A 177 18.12 -7.33 -27.10
CA ASN A 177 18.10 -8.65 -26.48
C ASN A 177 16.79 -8.90 -25.68
N GLY A 178 15.90 -7.90 -25.62
CA GLY A 178 14.66 -7.97 -24.86
C GLY A 178 14.79 -7.61 -23.37
N HIS A 179 15.96 -7.18 -22.91
CA HIS A 179 16.17 -6.72 -21.54
C HIS A 179 15.65 -5.29 -21.36
N VAL A 180 15.03 -5.02 -20.22
CA VAL A 180 14.58 -3.67 -19.86
C VAL A 180 15.80 -2.82 -19.50
N GLY A 181 16.05 -1.76 -20.28
CA GLY A 181 17.19 -0.85 -20.12
C GLY A 181 16.79 0.61 -19.89
N GLY A 182 15.51 0.90 -19.73
CA GLY A 182 15.02 2.25 -19.52
C GLY A 182 13.51 2.37 -19.45
N ALA A 183 13.04 3.59 -19.35
CA ALA A 183 11.62 3.93 -19.32
C ALA A 183 11.32 5.14 -20.22
N VAL A 184 10.15 5.13 -20.84
CA VAL A 184 9.53 6.31 -21.46
C VAL A 184 8.65 6.95 -20.39
N VAL A 185 8.83 8.23 -20.18
CA VAL A 185 8.17 8.98 -19.12
C VAL A 185 7.60 10.29 -19.65
N TRP A 186 6.53 10.73 -19.05
CA TRP A 186 5.98 12.06 -19.31
C TRP A 186 6.34 12.99 -18.16
N ASN A 187 7.19 13.97 -18.43
CA ASN A 187 7.43 15.10 -17.56
C ASN A 187 6.23 16.02 -17.63
N MET A 188 5.31 15.84 -16.68
CA MET A 188 4.02 16.55 -16.67
C MET A 188 4.19 18.04 -16.41
N LYS A 189 5.26 18.43 -15.71
CA LYS A 189 5.55 19.84 -15.41
C LYS A 189 5.95 20.62 -16.66
N GLU A 190 6.71 19.99 -17.56
CA GLU A 190 7.16 20.61 -18.80
C GLU A 190 6.32 20.22 -20.02
N GLY A 191 5.43 19.26 -19.88
CA GLY A 191 4.60 18.73 -20.97
C GLY A 191 5.40 17.92 -22.01
N LYS A 192 6.55 17.35 -21.65
CA LYS A 192 7.45 16.63 -22.54
C LYS A 192 7.44 15.13 -22.29
N VAL A 193 7.61 14.36 -23.36
CA VAL A 193 7.89 12.93 -23.29
C VAL A 193 9.39 12.72 -23.40
N GLU A 194 9.95 12.01 -22.44
CA GLU A 194 11.40 11.84 -22.29
C GLU A 194 11.74 10.36 -22.08
N GLN A 195 13.01 10.00 -22.28
CA GLN A 195 13.54 8.67 -21.99
C GLN A 195 14.57 8.73 -20.87
N ILE A 196 14.45 7.81 -19.92
CA ILE A 196 15.44 7.61 -18.86
C ILE A 196 16.12 6.27 -19.11
N LYS A 197 17.45 6.26 -19.19
CA LYS A 197 18.26 5.04 -19.26
C LYS A 197 18.60 4.56 -17.85
N ALA A 198 18.45 3.27 -17.58
CA ALA A 198 18.83 2.68 -16.31
C ALA A 198 19.28 1.22 -16.51
N LYS A 199 20.25 0.78 -15.71
CA LYS A 199 20.74 -0.62 -15.74
C LYS A 199 19.72 -1.58 -15.11
N ALA A 200 18.94 -1.09 -14.14
CA ALA A 200 17.84 -1.84 -13.50
C ALA A 200 16.67 -0.92 -13.19
N ILE A 201 15.46 -1.45 -13.24
CA ILE A 201 14.22 -0.75 -12.88
C ILE A 201 13.49 -1.50 -11.80
N ILE A 202 13.08 -0.79 -10.75
CA ILE A 202 12.24 -1.31 -9.68
C ILE A 202 10.84 -0.67 -9.80
N LEU A 203 9.82 -1.47 -10.12
CA LEU A 203 8.44 -1.01 -10.17
C LEU A 203 7.80 -1.11 -8.78
N SER A 204 7.44 0.05 -8.21
CA SER A 204 6.80 0.18 -6.89
C SER A 204 5.56 1.08 -7.00
N THR A 205 4.79 0.91 -8.07
CA THR A 205 3.70 1.80 -8.49
C THR A 205 2.39 1.59 -7.76
N GLY A 206 2.36 0.68 -6.77
CA GLY A 206 1.16 0.35 -6.01
C GLY A 206 0.14 -0.43 -6.84
N GLY A 207 -1.10 -0.41 -6.38
CA GLY A 207 -2.19 -1.17 -6.95
C GLY A 207 -3.06 -0.43 -7.97
N ALA A 208 -4.20 -1.05 -8.32
CA ALA A 208 -5.16 -0.58 -9.32
C ALA A 208 -6.58 -0.36 -8.75
N GLY A 209 -6.74 -0.22 -7.44
CA GLY A 209 -8.06 -0.14 -6.80
C GLY A 209 -8.96 1.00 -7.30
N ARG A 210 -8.42 1.97 -8.01
CA ARG A 210 -9.19 3.07 -8.63
C ARG A 210 -10.00 2.65 -9.85
N ILE A 211 -9.84 1.43 -10.36
CA ILE A 211 -10.75 0.87 -11.38
C ILE A 211 -12.20 0.80 -10.87
N PHE A 212 -12.39 0.66 -9.56
CA PHE A 212 -13.70 0.72 -8.88
C PHE A 212 -14.07 2.16 -8.50
N TRP A 213 -14.05 3.06 -9.44
CA TRP A 213 -14.04 4.52 -9.24
C TRP A 213 -15.18 5.08 -8.39
N THR A 214 -16.34 4.42 -8.34
CA THR A 214 -17.50 4.83 -7.52
C THR A 214 -17.52 4.22 -6.12
N ARG A 215 -16.80 3.12 -5.91
CA ARG A 215 -16.77 2.36 -4.65
C ARG A 215 -15.35 1.94 -4.31
N THR A 216 -14.54 2.90 -3.95
CA THR A 216 -13.15 2.67 -3.57
C THR A 216 -12.70 3.69 -2.53
N THR A 217 -11.93 3.22 -1.55
CA THR A 217 -11.19 4.06 -0.60
C THR A 217 -9.79 4.42 -1.13
N ASN A 218 -9.42 3.92 -2.31
CA ASN A 218 -8.11 4.16 -2.91
C ASN A 218 -7.97 5.60 -3.43
N PRO A 219 -6.79 6.22 -3.31
CA PRO A 219 -6.53 7.53 -3.87
C PRO A 219 -6.57 7.51 -5.41
N PHE A 220 -6.78 8.66 -6.03
CA PHE A 220 -6.85 8.83 -7.49
C PHE A 220 -5.61 8.33 -8.24
N LEU A 221 -4.49 8.20 -7.55
CA LEU A 221 -3.23 7.73 -8.13
C LEU A 221 -3.13 6.19 -8.27
N SER A 222 -4.03 5.41 -7.66
CA SER A 222 -3.99 3.93 -7.70
C SER A 222 -4.64 3.39 -8.99
N THR A 223 -4.03 3.66 -10.13
CA THR A 223 -4.58 3.45 -11.48
C THR A 223 -3.97 2.27 -12.25
N GLY A 224 -3.00 1.55 -11.65
CA GLY A 224 -2.41 0.34 -12.25
C GLY A 224 -1.39 0.60 -13.37
N ASP A 225 -0.85 1.81 -13.47
CA ASP A 225 0.04 2.22 -14.59
C ASP A 225 1.26 1.32 -14.73
N GLY A 226 1.94 1.02 -13.62
CA GLY A 226 3.13 0.16 -13.64
C GLY A 226 2.81 -1.29 -14.02
N MET A 227 1.65 -1.81 -13.60
CA MET A 227 1.19 -3.13 -14.04
C MET A 227 0.97 -3.15 -15.56
N ALA A 228 0.32 -2.11 -16.10
CA ALA A 228 0.08 -1.98 -17.53
C ALA A 228 1.39 -1.84 -18.33
N ALA A 229 2.35 -1.05 -17.86
CA ALA A 229 3.66 -0.91 -18.49
C ALA A 229 4.44 -2.23 -18.45
N ALA A 230 4.42 -2.95 -17.31
CA ALA A 230 5.05 -4.26 -17.20
C ALA A 230 4.43 -5.29 -18.15
N PHE A 231 3.10 -5.32 -18.27
CA PHE A 231 2.38 -6.21 -19.18
C PHE A 231 2.73 -5.90 -20.64
N ARG A 232 2.71 -4.64 -21.07
CA ARG A 232 3.12 -4.25 -22.43
C ARG A 232 4.58 -4.60 -22.73
N ALA A 233 5.43 -4.56 -21.70
CA ALA A 233 6.80 -5.04 -21.80
C ALA A 233 6.94 -6.57 -21.85
N GLY A 234 5.82 -7.33 -21.80
CA GLY A 234 5.80 -8.79 -21.91
C GLY A 234 6.07 -9.52 -20.60
N ASN A 235 5.98 -8.84 -19.44
CA ASN A 235 6.05 -9.51 -18.14
C ASN A 235 4.70 -10.17 -17.82
N ALA A 236 4.76 -11.32 -17.16
CA ALA A 236 3.58 -11.97 -16.61
C ALA A 236 3.00 -11.17 -15.44
N LEU A 237 1.69 -11.13 -15.33
CA LEU A 237 0.97 -10.60 -14.16
C LEU A 237 0.38 -11.76 -13.37
N LYS A 238 0.34 -11.64 -12.05
CA LYS A 238 -0.16 -12.66 -11.13
C LYS A 238 -1.23 -12.06 -10.22
N ASP A 239 -2.21 -12.89 -9.86
CA ASP A 239 -3.25 -12.58 -8.86
C ASP A 239 -4.07 -11.31 -9.18
N MET A 240 -4.34 -11.05 -10.46
CA MET A 240 -5.02 -9.83 -10.91
C MET A 240 -6.48 -9.76 -10.47
N GLU A 241 -7.10 -10.89 -10.11
CA GLU A 241 -8.44 -10.99 -9.55
C GLU A 241 -8.49 -10.67 -8.04
N MET A 242 -7.35 -10.68 -7.37
CA MET A 242 -7.27 -10.49 -5.92
C MET A 242 -7.35 -9.01 -5.54
N ILE A 243 -8.55 -8.56 -5.20
CA ILE A 243 -8.83 -7.19 -4.74
C ILE A 243 -9.39 -7.24 -3.34
N GLN A 244 -8.73 -6.55 -2.39
CA GLN A 244 -9.26 -6.40 -1.05
C GLN A 244 -10.10 -5.13 -0.93
N PHE A 245 -11.35 -5.29 -0.48
CA PHE A 245 -12.20 -4.16 -0.12
C PHE A 245 -12.05 -3.83 1.37
N HIS A 246 -11.76 -2.58 1.68
CA HIS A 246 -11.82 -2.10 3.06
C HIS A 246 -13.30 -1.95 3.44
N PRO A 247 -13.77 -2.59 4.53
CA PRO A 247 -15.21 -2.67 4.82
C PRO A 247 -15.83 -1.33 5.24
N THR A 248 -15.03 -0.38 5.74
CA THR A 248 -15.54 0.90 6.26
C THR A 248 -14.95 2.09 5.51
N GLY A 249 -15.82 2.85 4.87
CA GLY A 249 -15.51 4.11 4.19
C GLY A 249 -16.68 5.08 4.30
N LEU A 250 -16.42 6.36 4.26
CA LEU A 250 -17.46 7.40 4.31
C LEU A 250 -18.20 7.45 2.98
N GLY A 251 -19.51 7.22 3.01
CA GLY A 251 -20.36 6.90 1.87
C GLY A 251 -20.18 7.76 0.61
N ARG A 252 -20.17 9.08 0.71
CA ARG A 252 -20.11 9.97 -0.47
C ARG A 252 -18.69 10.28 -0.92
N THR A 253 -17.72 10.22 -0.04
CA THR A 253 -16.35 10.67 -0.31
C THR A 253 -15.38 9.53 -0.61
N GLY A 254 -15.71 8.32 -0.18
CA GLY A 254 -14.81 7.18 -0.22
C GLY A 254 -13.60 7.31 0.73
N ILE A 255 -13.63 8.28 1.64
CA ILE A 255 -12.57 8.42 2.64
C ILE A 255 -12.59 7.20 3.54
N LEU A 256 -11.43 6.55 3.67
CA LEU A 256 -11.25 5.38 4.50
C LEU A 256 -11.50 5.73 5.98
N MET A 257 -12.42 5.00 6.62
CA MET A 257 -12.59 5.01 8.07
C MET A 257 -11.65 3.95 8.65
N SER A 258 -10.70 4.36 9.48
CA SER A 258 -9.67 3.48 10.02
C SER A 258 -10.28 2.24 10.69
N GLU A 259 -9.63 1.10 10.50
CA GLU A 259 -9.96 -0.14 11.22
C GLU A 259 -9.80 0.01 12.74
N ALA A 260 -8.96 0.95 13.18
CA ALA A 260 -8.81 1.28 14.59
C ALA A 260 -10.14 1.63 15.25
N VAL A 261 -11.08 2.26 14.54
CA VAL A 261 -12.43 2.56 15.04
C VAL A 261 -13.14 1.30 15.53
N ARG A 262 -13.06 0.21 14.74
CA ARG A 262 -13.63 -1.10 15.14
C ARG A 262 -12.81 -1.76 16.26
N GLY A 263 -11.49 -1.54 16.24
CA GLY A 263 -10.57 -2.00 17.29
C GLY A 263 -10.82 -1.35 18.66
N GLU A 264 -11.24 -0.09 18.67
CA GLU A 264 -11.54 0.70 19.86
C GLU A 264 -13.01 0.56 20.33
N GLY A 265 -13.78 -0.36 19.72
CA GLY A 265 -15.10 -0.72 20.18
C GLY A 265 -16.27 -0.29 19.28
N GLY A 266 -16.00 0.39 18.17
CA GLY A 266 -17.04 0.73 17.18
C GLY A 266 -17.66 -0.51 16.57
N TYR A 267 -18.99 -0.51 16.37
CA TYR A 267 -19.74 -1.63 15.80
C TYR A 267 -20.62 -1.22 14.62
N LEU A 268 -21.05 -2.22 13.86
CA LEU A 268 -21.82 -2.03 12.63
C LEU A 268 -23.29 -2.34 12.86
N LEU A 269 -24.15 -1.41 12.42
CA LEU A 269 -25.61 -1.53 12.51
C LEU A 269 -26.25 -1.53 11.12
N ASN A 270 -27.23 -2.42 10.93
CA ASN A 270 -28.13 -2.39 9.78
C ASN A 270 -29.28 -1.39 10.00
N ALA A 271 -30.19 -1.24 9.02
CA ALA A 271 -31.32 -0.33 9.10
C ALA A 271 -32.36 -0.71 10.15
N GLU A 272 -32.35 -1.93 10.66
CA GLU A 272 -33.21 -2.42 11.73
C GLU A 272 -32.60 -2.13 13.12
N GLY A 273 -31.39 -1.51 13.17
CA GLY A 273 -30.67 -1.24 14.40
C GLY A 273 -29.96 -2.45 14.99
N GLU A 274 -29.81 -3.51 14.22
CA GLU A 274 -29.15 -4.74 14.68
C GLU A 274 -27.63 -4.66 14.47
N ARG A 275 -26.86 -5.06 15.45
CA ARG A 275 -25.43 -5.35 15.34
C ARG A 275 -25.24 -6.68 14.60
N PHE A 276 -25.34 -6.63 13.28
CA PHE A 276 -25.46 -7.81 12.43
C PHE A 276 -24.22 -8.72 12.42
N MET A 277 -23.04 -8.21 12.76
CA MET A 277 -21.82 -9.02 12.81
C MET A 277 -21.92 -10.21 13.78
N LYS A 278 -22.80 -10.17 14.76
CA LYS A 278 -23.12 -11.33 15.63
C LYS A 278 -23.56 -12.56 14.84
N LYS A 279 -24.23 -12.36 13.71
CA LYS A 279 -24.73 -13.43 12.84
C LYS A 279 -23.61 -14.03 11.97
N TYR A 280 -22.70 -13.19 11.48
CA TYR A 280 -21.69 -13.59 10.50
C TYR A 280 -20.37 -14.04 11.15
N ALA A 281 -19.97 -13.44 12.24
CA ALA A 281 -18.72 -13.72 12.95
C ALA A 281 -18.89 -13.60 14.47
N PRO A 282 -19.61 -14.52 15.14
CA PRO A 282 -20.00 -14.37 16.55
C PRO A 282 -18.81 -14.22 17.51
N ASN A 283 -17.65 -14.76 17.19
CA ASN A 283 -16.48 -14.74 18.06
C ASN A 283 -15.61 -13.46 17.91
N LYS A 284 -15.42 -12.98 16.68
CA LYS A 284 -14.55 -11.83 16.37
C LYS A 284 -15.36 -10.57 16.06
N MET A 285 -16.63 -10.72 15.71
CA MET A 285 -17.53 -9.62 15.37
C MET A 285 -16.91 -8.67 14.32
N GLU A 286 -16.84 -7.38 14.58
CA GLU A 286 -16.23 -6.36 13.69
C GLU A 286 -14.72 -6.50 13.54
N LEU A 287 -14.07 -7.33 14.36
CA LEU A 287 -12.65 -7.68 14.25
C LEU A 287 -12.40 -8.98 13.45
N ALA A 288 -13.42 -9.49 12.79
CA ALA A 288 -13.25 -10.52 11.76
C ALA A 288 -12.38 -9.97 10.60
N SER A 289 -11.85 -10.84 9.75
CA SER A 289 -11.09 -10.42 8.57
C SER A 289 -11.91 -9.50 7.66
N ARG A 290 -11.24 -8.66 6.88
CA ARG A 290 -11.89 -7.60 6.07
C ARG A 290 -12.87 -8.14 5.05
N ASP A 291 -12.57 -9.27 4.44
CA ASP A 291 -13.42 -9.99 3.50
C ASP A 291 -14.73 -10.42 4.14
N VAL A 292 -14.67 -11.02 5.34
CA VAL A 292 -15.85 -11.44 6.11
C VAL A 292 -16.73 -10.22 6.46
N VAL A 293 -16.12 -9.14 6.94
CA VAL A 293 -16.89 -7.93 7.29
C VAL A 293 -17.48 -7.27 6.04
N ALA A 294 -16.71 -7.15 4.95
CA ALA A 294 -17.19 -6.55 3.70
C ALA A 294 -18.33 -7.36 3.10
N LYS A 295 -18.22 -8.70 3.09
CA LYS A 295 -19.28 -9.60 2.62
C LYS A 295 -20.52 -9.51 3.48
N ALA A 296 -20.38 -9.47 4.80
CA ALA A 296 -21.51 -9.33 5.72
C ALA A 296 -22.28 -8.02 5.48
N ILE A 297 -21.59 -6.91 5.22
CA ILE A 297 -22.20 -5.63 4.83
C ILE A 297 -23.00 -5.77 3.53
N GLU A 298 -22.40 -6.39 2.51
CA GLU A 298 -23.06 -6.60 1.23
C GLU A 298 -24.28 -7.49 1.34
N ASP A 299 -24.22 -8.58 2.14
CA ASP A 299 -25.33 -9.49 2.41
C ASP A 299 -26.49 -8.76 3.11
N GLU A 300 -26.21 -7.89 4.08
CA GLU A 300 -27.25 -7.08 4.74
C GLU A 300 -27.91 -6.09 3.78
N ILE A 301 -27.12 -5.44 2.93
CA ILE A 301 -27.62 -4.52 1.90
C ILE A 301 -28.47 -5.28 0.87
N ALA A 302 -27.99 -6.42 0.36
CA ALA A 302 -28.67 -7.25 -0.61
C ALA A 302 -30.01 -7.82 -0.07
N ALA A 303 -30.05 -8.09 1.23
CA ALA A 303 -31.28 -8.55 1.91
C ALA A 303 -32.27 -7.40 2.23
N GLY A 304 -31.96 -6.16 1.80
CA GLY A 304 -32.85 -5.00 2.03
C GLY A 304 -32.75 -4.40 3.43
N ARG A 305 -31.80 -4.81 4.25
CA ARG A 305 -31.57 -4.28 5.61
C ARG A 305 -30.50 -3.18 5.65
N GLY A 306 -30.01 -2.70 4.52
CA GLY A 306 -29.17 -1.50 4.43
C GLY A 306 -30.00 -0.23 4.44
N PHE A 307 -29.38 0.90 4.78
CA PHE A 307 -29.92 2.23 4.56
C PHE A 307 -29.73 2.64 3.08
N GLY A 308 -30.60 3.48 2.57
CA GLY A 308 -30.54 3.95 1.19
C GLY A 308 -30.94 2.87 0.17
N SER A 309 -30.54 3.03 -1.09
CA SER A 309 -30.88 2.09 -2.17
C SER A 309 -29.83 2.10 -3.30
N GLY A 310 -29.75 1.00 -4.01
CA GLY A 310 -28.84 0.83 -5.17
C GLY A 310 -27.38 1.14 -4.80
N LEU A 311 -26.71 1.95 -5.62
CA LEU A 311 -25.30 2.32 -5.39
C LEU A 311 -25.08 3.23 -4.16
N ASN A 312 -26.14 3.76 -3.57
CA ASN A 312 -26.07 4.58 -2.36
C ASN A 312 -26.48 3.80 -1.09
N ALA A 313 -26.61 2.48 -1.17
CA ALA A 313 -26.92 1.67 0.00
C ALA A 313 -25.68 1.57 0.92
N TYR A 314 -25.91 1.59 2.24
CA TYR A 314 -24.88 1.57 3.27
C TYR A 314 -25.37 0.99 4.58
N VAL A 315 -24.45 0.69 5.47
CA VAL A 315 -24.68 0.40 6.89
C VAL A 315 -24.07 1.51 7.74
N VAL A 316 -24.40 1.58 9.02
CA VAL A 316 -23.89 2.62 9.93
C VAL A 316 -22.81 2.03 10.83
N ALA A 317 -21.73 2.79 11.06
CA ALA A 317 -20.80 2.52 12.13
C ALA A 317 -21.17 3.41 13.33
N ASP A 318 -21.40 2.77 14.49
CA ASP A 318 -21.66 3.42 15.77
C ASP A 318 -20.37 3.42 16.61
N LEU A 319 -20.03 4.57 17.23
CA LEU A 319 -18.72 4.86 17.86
C LEU A 319 -18.89 5.11 19.36
#